data_a3105935f40c349c0c62e8bc439f8927
#
_entry.id   a3105935f40c349c0c62e8bc439f8927
#
_cell.length_a   1.000
_cell.length_b   1.000
_cell.length_c   1.000
_cell.angle_alpha   90.00
_cell.angle_beta   90.00
_cell.angle_gamma   90.00
#
_symmetry.space_group_name_H-M   'P 1'
#
loop_
_entity.id
_entity.type
_entity.pdbx_description
1 polymer ?
#
loop_
_entity_poly.entity_id
_entity_poly.type
_entity_poly.pdbx_seq_one_letter_code
_entity_poly.pdbx_strand_id
1 'polypeptide(L)'
;AFADPSFGGVPVYNQAILDEVNEGKVPATVDEFLTYCEAAGSAGYVGWWPRNDKLTNWNEIDATLALPQGTSITVPKGAGTGTILSGEAGTDSEYWTVSAVSEQSKAVVKQLAELYKNGGLDANIGVKGDFDDAYADFGNGTLGAVNFGFGYPGQFRDFFKSAWLAVHPDASIDDLAVGQALTSNGSYGKTYSTGTWINSHYFIPTSCAYPDRVLDLVEFLASNAGQDLLHNCVNGEFNTSVGSDYWSAIDGAYGYGDGRCKYVWFSYMFSGVEYYCDFENQSWWDAVSHPVDFSNSWATEEDAALVSKAKDTISGFVNEVVQPLPAYYNMVALPAEATDIINQLTTITNEYLTQFIGGQLDIDASWGDYAAAYEAAGAAELETMINDAVATARTTYGG
;
A
#
# COMPACT_ATOMS: atom_id res chain seq x y z
N ALA A 1 13.87 -12.17 -6.35
CA ALA A 1 12.68 -12.04 -5.52
C ALA A 1 12.73 -10.66 -4.89
N PHE A 2 11.77 -9.82 -5.19
CA PHE A 2 11.73 -8.43 -4.71
C PHE A 2 11.08 -8.40 -3.35
N ALA A 3 11.74 -7.75 -2.39
CA ALA A 3 11.07 -7.31 -1.19
C ALA A 3 10.26 -6.06 -1.57
N ASP A 4 9.00 -6.24 -1.91
CA ASP A 4 8.07 -5.12 -1.83
C ASP A 4 7.77 -4.90 -0.35
N PRO A 5 8.23 -3.79 0.25
CA PRO A 5 7.77 -3.43 1.57
C PRO A 5 6.31 -2.99 1.44
N SER A 6 5.39 -3.93 1.42
CA SER A 6 3.97 -3.64 1.48
C SER A 6 3.62 -3.16 2.89
N PHE A 7 4.00 -1.92 3.18
CA PHE A 7 3.34 -1.19 4.25
C PHE A 7 2.27 -0.31 3.61
N GLY A 8 1.15 -0.18 4.26
CA GLY A 8 -0.02 0.53 3.73
C GLY A 8 0.18 2.04 3.68
N GLY A 9 1.21 2.51 3.01
CA GLY A 9 1.46 3.91 2.73
C GLY A 9 1.53 4.83 3.96
N VAL A 10 2.28 5.91 3.81
CA VAL A 10 2.28 7.01 4.79
C VAL A 10 1.46 8.17 4.24
N PRO A 11 0.87 9.02 5.10
CA PRO A 11 0.19 10.22 4.62
C PRO A 11 1.17 11.19 3.95
N VAL A 12 0.73 11.83 2.87
CA VAL A 12 1.33 13.07 2.39
C VAL A 12 0.51 14.22 2.89
N TYR A 13 1.17 15.25 3.36
CA TYR A 13 0.55 16.42 3.93
C TYR A 13 0.70 17.63 3.01
N ASN A 14 -0.34 18.46 2.96
CA ASN A 14 -0.26 19.82 2.46
C ASN A 14 0.53 20.65 3.47
N GLN A 15 1.71 21.16 3.06
CA GLN A 15 2.60 21.90 3.96
C GLN A 15 1.96 23.17 4.50
N ALA A 16 1.18 23.87 3.69
CA ALA A 16 0.51 25.10 4.13
C ALA A 16 -0.50 24.83 5.25
N ILE A 17 -1.23 23.73 5.18
CA ILE A 17 -2.17 23.32 6.26
C ILE A 17 -1.38 22.85 7.49
N LEU A 18 -0.28 22.11 7.31
CA LEU A 18 0.61 21.75 8.44
C LEU A 18 1.14 22.98 9.15
N ASP A 19 1.58 23.99 8.40
CA ASP A 19 2.10 25.24 8.96
C ASP A 19 1.02 25.95 9.80
N GLU A 20 -0.20 26.00 9.30
CA GLU A 20 -1.31 26.70 9.95
C GLU A 20 -1.78 25.97 11.23
N VAL A 21 -1.94 24.66 11.19
CA VAL A 21 -2.64 23.93 12.28
C VAL A 21 -1.70 23.12 13.17
N ASN A 22 -0.45 22.88 12.76
CA ASN A 22 0.50 22.02 13.48
C ASN A 22 1.94 22.59 13.51
N GLU A 23 2.11 23.89 13.36
CA GLU A 23 3.43 24.57 13.37
C GLU A 23 4.42 23.97 12.36
N GLY A 24 3.94 23.44 11.23
CA GLY A 24 4.74 22.81 10.18
C GLY A 24 5.31 21.43 10.54
N LYS A 25 4.91 20.84 11.66
CA LYS A 25 5.45 19.56 12.13
C LYS A 25 4.66 18.40 11.54
N VAL A 26 5.36 17.47 10.91
CA VAL A 26 4.79 16.18 10.49
C VAL A 26 4.55 15.31 11.72
N PRO A 27 3.33 14.78 11.92
CA PRO A 27 3.04 13.87 13.02
C PRO A 27 3.91 12.60 13.00
N ALA A 28 4.42 12.19 14.16
CA ALA A 28 5.25 11.01 14.34
C ALA A 28 4.55 9.90 15.15
N THR A 29 3.50 10.27 15.87
CA THR A 29 2.73 9.33 16.70
C THR A 29 1.26 9.37 16.30
N VAL A 30 0.53 8.31 16.65
CA VAL A 30 -0.92 8.24 16.45
C VAL A 30 -1.62 9.42 17.13
N ASP A 31 -1.24 9.77 18.36
CA ASP A 31 -1.86 10.87 19.09
C ASP A 31 -1.61 12.24 18.44
N GLU A 32 -0.37 12.47 17.92
CA GLU A 32 -0.07 13.70 17.18
C GLU A 32 -0.85 13.76 15.87
N PHE A 33 -1.01 12.63 15.19
CA PHE A 33 -1.77 12.55 13.95
C PHE A 33 -3.26 12.85 14.17
N LEU A 34 -3.87 12.25 15.19
CA LEU A 34 -5.25 12.51 15.54
C LEU A 34 -5.45 13.99 15.89
N THR A 35 -4.54 14.57 16.70
CA THR A 35 -4.55 15.99 17.05
C THR A 35 -4.45 16.89 15.82
N TYR A 36 -3.57 16.55 14.87
CA TYR A 36 -3.46 17.27 13.59
C TYR A 36 -4.77 17.22 12.80
N CYS A 37 -5.36 16.03 12.65
CA CYS A 37 -6.60 15.86 11.89
C CYS A 37 -7.76 16.66 12.51
N GLU A 38 -7.89 16.66 13.84
CA GLU A 38 -8.89 17.45 14.56
C GLU A 38 -8.66 18.97 14.41
N ALA A 39 -7.41 19.40 14.47
CA ALA A 39 -7.05 20.81 14.27
C ALA A 39 -7.38 21.27 12.85
N ALA A 40 -7.07 20.46 11.84
CA ALA A 40 -7.42 20.74 10.46
C ALA A 40 -8.95 20.80 10.26
N GLY A 41 -9.70 19.85 10.81
CA GLY A 41 -11.17 19.86 10.80
C GLY A 41 -11.74 21.12 11.45
N SER A 42 -11.19 21.54 12.60
CA SER A 42 -11.57 22.76 13.31
C SER A 42 -11.26 24.05 12.55
N ALA A 43 -10.21 24.05 11.72
CA ALA A 43 -9.85 25.15 10.84
C ALA A 43 -10.69 25.21 9.54
N GLY A 44 -11.55 24.22 9.31
CA GLY A 44 -12.45 24.14 8.15
C GLY A 44 -11.90 23.35 6.97
N TYR A 45 -10.79 22.64 7.17
CA TYR A 45 -10.25 21.67 6.22
C TYR A 45 -10.82 20.28 6.51
N VAL A 46 -10.63 19.35 5.57
CA VAL A 46 -10.68 17.92 5.85
C VAL A 46 -9.30 17.50 6.36
N GLY A 47 -9.21 16.90 7.54
CA GLY A 47 -7.91 16.54 8.12
C GLY A 47 -7.19 15.47 7.32
N TRP A 48 -7.89 14.38 7.02
CA TRP A 48 -7.32 13.18 6.41
C TRP A 48 -8.31 12.43 5.51
N TRP A 49 -7.80 11.91 4.42
CA TRP A 49 -8.47 10.91 3.60
C TRP A 49 -7.57 9.69 3.45
N PRO A 50 -7.89 8.58 4.12
CA PRO A 50 -7.27 7.30 3.82
C PRO A 50 -7.88 6.74 2.54
N ARG A 51 -7.08 6.10 1.72
CA ARG A 51 -7.61 5.28 0.63
C ARG A 51 -8.40 4.11 1.21
N ASN A 52 -9.70 4.08 0.99
CA ASN A 52 -10.57 3.09 1.61
C ASN A 52 -11.61 2.46 0.68
N ASP A 53 -11.60 2.80 -0.61
CA ASP A 53 -12.48 2.25 -1.62
C ASP A 53 -13.96 2.21 -1.16
N LYS A 54 -14.49 3.33 -0.70
CA LYS A 54 -15.86 3.49 -0.18
C LYS A 54 -16.14 2.68 1.09
N LEU A 55 -15.19 2.68 2.00
CA LEU A 55 -15.24 1.89 3.25
C LEU A 55 -15.29 0.37 3.02
N THR A 56 -14.71 -0.11 1.94
CA THR A 56 -14.57 -1.55 1.69
C THR A 56 -13.13 -2.05 1.85
N ASN A 57 -12.16 -1.12 1.94
CA ASN A 57 -10.76 -1.42 2.15
C ASN A 57 -10.23 -0.65 3.38
N TRP A 58 -9.87 -1.35 4.42
CA TRP A 58 -9.43 -0.79 5.69
C TRP A 58 -7.91 -0.80 5.86
N ASN A 59 -7.16 -1.29 4.86
CA ASN A 59 -5.73 -1.55 4.99
C ASN A 59 -4.91 -0.30 5.34
N GLU A 60 -5.21 0.86 4.74
CA GLU A 60 -4.46 2.08 5.03
C GLU A 60 -4.83 2.68 6.39
N ILE A 61 -6.09 2.55 6.79
CA ILE A 61 -6.52 2.90 8.14
C ILE A 61 -5.83 1.98 9.15
N ASP A 62 -5.76 0.69 8.86
CA ASP A 62 -5.04 -0.28 9.69
C ASP A 62 -3.57 0.11 9.85
N ALA A 63 -2.87 0.34 8.73
CA ALA A 63 -1.46 0.68 8.74
C ALA A 63 -1.17 2.00 9.48
N THR A 64 -2.06 2.99 9.35
CA THR A 64 -1.87 4.32 9.93
C THR A 64 -2.27 4.35 11.42
N LEU A 65 -3.37 3.73 11.80
CA LEU A 65 -3.91 3.84 13.15
C LEU A 65 -3.90 2.54 13.94
N ALA A 66 -4.37 1.41 13.37
CA ALA A 66 -4.62 0.22 14.16
C ALA A 66 -3.35 -0.58 14.47
N LEU A 67 -2.52 -0.85 13.47
CA LEU A 67 -1.29 -1.64 13.65
C LEU A 67 -0.30 -1.00 14.64
N PRO A 68 -0.08 0.33 14.65
CA PRO A 68 0.73 0.95 15.70
C PRO A 68 0.19 0.74 17.11
N GLN A 69 -1.13 0.60 17.24
CA GLN A 69 -1.81 0.33 18.52
C GLN A 69 -1.93 -1.16 18.84
N GLY A 70 -1.28 -2.04 18.04
CA GLY A 70 -1.20 -3.48 18.29
C GLY A 70 -2.49 -4.24 17.94
N THR A 71 -3.30 -3.71 17.04
CA THR A 71 -4.54 -4.35 16.60
C THR A 71 -4.75 -4.18 15.09
N SER A 72 -5.76 -4.83 14.53
CA SER A 72 -6.23 -4.67 13.15
C SER A 72 -7.74 -4.63 13.14
N ILE A 73 -8.32 -3.70 12.40
CA ILE A 73 -9.77 -3.62 12.13
C ILE A 73 -10.13 -4.23 10.77
N THR A 74 -9.13 -4.64 10.01
CA THR A 74 -9.29 -5.27 8.70
C THR A 74 -9.75 -6.72 8.85
N VAL A 75 -10.57 -7.17 7.93
CA VAL A 75 -11.00 -8.58 7.86
C VAL A 75 -9.80 -9.48 7.58
N PRO A 76 -9.59 -10.55 8.36
CA PRO A 76 -8.48 -11.47 8.14
C PRO A 76 -8.61 -12.18 6.79
N LYS A 77 -7.56 -12.11 5.99
CA LYS A 77 -7.45 -12.79 4.69
C LYS A 77 -6.31 -13.80 4.67
N GLY A 78 -5.55 -13.87 5.73
CA GLY A 78 -4.40 -14.75 5.89
C GLY A 78 -3.46 -14.26 6.98
N ALA A 79 -2.35 -14.92 7.15
CA ALA A 79 -1.28 -14.50 8.04
C ALA A 79 -0.71 -13.15 7.57
N GLY A 80 -0.66 -12.17 8.46
CA GLY A 80 -0.16 -10.82 8.17
C GLY A 80 -1.17 -9.87 7.50
N THR A 81 -2.40 -10.33 7.22
CA THR A 81 -3.46 -9.48 6.68
C THR A 81 -4.71 -9.62 7.54
N GLY A 82 -5.06 -8.56 8.27
CA GLY A 82 -6.18 -8.58 9.22
C GLY A 82 -5.92 -9.45 10.46
N THR A 83 -4.66 -9.81 10.69
CA THR A 83 -4.21 -10.62 11.82
C THR A 83 -2.99 -10.01 12.47
N ILE A 84 -2.84 -10.23 13.77
CA ILE A 84 -1.70 -9.78 14.56
C ILE A 84 -0.85 -10.99 14.95
N LEU A 85 0.45 -10.93 14.68
CA LEU A 85 1.39 -11.96 15.09
C LEU A 85 1.68 -11.85 16.59
N SER A 86 1.52 -12.96 17.31
CA SER A 86 2.13 -13.20 18.61
C SER A 86 3.27 -14.22 18.47
N GLY A 87 4.35 -14.02 19.21
CA GLY A 87 5.56 -14.82 19.06
C GLY A 87 6.44 -14.33 17.92
N GLU A 88 7.22 -15.25 17.35
CA GLU A 88 8.18 -14.96 16.29
C GLU A 88 7.85 -15.80 15.05
N ALA A 89 7.75 -15.13 13.89
CA ALA A 89 7.47 -15.79 12.61
C ALA A 89 8.48 -16.90 12.29
N GLY A 90 8.00 -18.03 11.86
CA GLY A 90 8.85 -19.19 11.53
C GLY A 90 9.26 -20.05 12.71
N THR A 91 8.84 -19.72 13.93
CA THR A 91 9.14 -20.51 15.14
C THR A 91 7.89 -21.24 15.67
N ASP A 92 8.08 -22.09 16.68
CA ASP A 92 6.97 -22.77 17.35
C ASP A 92 6.12 -21.83 18.22
N SER A 93 6.57 -20.61 18.47
CA SER A 93 5.82 -19.59 19.21
C SER A 93 4.91 -18.76 18.32
N GLU A 94 4.98 -18.95 17.01
CA GLU A 94 4.19 -18.21 16.03
C GLU A 94 2.70 -18.50 16.15
N TYR A 95 1.90 -17.45 16.30
CA TYR A 95 0.46 -17.53 16.28
C TYR A 95 -0.18 -16.24 15.74
N TRP A 96 -1.07 -16.36 14.77
CA TRP A 96 -1.77 -15.26 14.14
C TRP A 96 -3.16 -15.11 14.73
N THR A 97 -3.43 -13.98 15.35
CA THR A 97 -4.67 -13.70 16.07
C THR A 97 -5.55 -12.74 15.28
N VAL A 98 -6.83 -13.05 15.19
CA VAL A 98 -7.87 -12.15 14.68
C VAL A 98 -8.22 -11.14 15.77
N SER A 99 -8.07 -9.85 15.50
CA SER A 99 -8.24 -8.79 16.50
C SER A 99 -9.37 -7.78 16.19
N ALA A 100 -10.07 -7.93 15.07
CA ALA A 100 -11.02 -6.94 14.55
C ALA A 100 -12.15 -6.53 15.53
N VAL A 101 -12.49 -7.38 16.48
CA VAL A 101 -13.50 -7.12 17.52
C VAL A 101 -12.92 -6.96 18.93
N SER A 102 -11.60 -6.77 19.03
CA SER A 102 -10.92 -6.54 20.33
C SER A 102 -11.26 -5.20 20.95
N GLU A 103 -10.98 -5.02 22.23
CA GLU A 103 -11.12 -3.70 22.90
C GLU A 103 -10.17 -2.64 22.29
N GLN A 104 -9.00 -3.04 21.79
CA GLN A 104 -8.09 -2.15 21.08
C GLN A 104 -8.71 -1.69 19.74
N SER A 105 -9.32 -2.60 19.00
CA SER A 105 -10.04 -2.27 17.76
C SER A 105 -11.23 -1.36 18.01
N LYS A 106 -11.96 -1.58 19.11
CA LYS A 106 -13.01 -0.68 19.56
C LYS A 106 -12.50 0.74 19.80
N ALA A 107 -11.32 0.87 20.43
CA ALA A 107 -10.70 2.18 20.67
C ALA A 107 -10.34 2.87 19.34
N VAL A 108 -9.77 2.16 18.36
CA VAL A 108 -9.48 2.70 17.03
C VAL A 108 -10.76 3.16 16.31
N VAL A 109 -11.84 2.36 16.37
CA VAL A 109 -13.11 2.74 15.74
C VAL A 109 -13.71 4.00 16.41
N LYS A 110 -13.56 4.17 17.73
CA LYS A 110 -13.94 5.40 18.43
C LYS A 110 -13.12 6.60 17.96
N GLN A 111 -11.81 6.44 17.75
CA GLN A 111 -10.97 7.51 17.21
C GLN A 111 -11.45 7.92 15.80
N LEU A 112 -11.76 6.95 14.94
CA LEU A 112 -12.30 7.23 13.60
C LEU A 112 -13.64 7.95 13.64
N ALA A 113 -14.55 7.53 14.53
CA ALA A 113 -15.85 8.17 14.70
C ALA A 113 -15.72 9.61 15.21
N GLU A 114 -14.78 9.87 16.12
CA GLU A 114 -14.51 11.23 16.60
C GLU A 114 -13.88 12.11 15.51
N LEU A 115 -12.92 11.58 14.73
CA LEU A 115 -12.37 12.29 13.57
C LEU A 115 -13.46 12.62 12.54
N TYR A 116 -14.33 11.66 12.24
CA TYR A 116 -15.45 11.88 11.31
C TYR A 116 -16.37 13.01 11.80
N LYS A 117 -16.73 12.98 13.05
CA LYS A 117 -17.61 13.97 13.70
C LYS A 117 -17.00 15.37 13.71
N ASN A 118 -15.68 15.49 13.88
CA ASN A 118 -14.98 16.77 14.02
C ASN A 118 -14.38 17.27 12.69
N GLY A 119 -14.69 16.64 11.55
CA GLY A 119 -14.16 17.01 10.25
C GLY A 119 -12.71 16.57 9.99
N GLY A 120 -12.12 15.83 10.92
CA GLY A 120 -10.80 15.21 10.74
C GLY A 120 -10.77 14.12 9.69
N LEU A 121 -11.91 13.47 9.40
CA LEU A 121 -12.11 12.61 8.24
C LEU A 121 -13.09 13.26 7.25
N ASP A 122 -12.93 12.91 5.96
CA ASP A 122 -13.84 13.36 4.92
C ASP A 122 -15.28 12.85 5.19
N ALA A 123 -16.25 13.76 5.20
CA ALA A 123 -17.66 13.42 5.38
C ALA A 123 -18.19 12.49 4.26
N ASN A 124 -17.53 12.48 3.12
CA ASN A 124 -17.88 11.64 1.97
C ASN A 124 -17.03 10.36 1.88
N ILE A 125 -16.34 9.99 2.96
CA ILE A 125 -15.46 8.82 2.99
C ILE A 125 -16.15 7.51 2.56
N GLY A 126 -17.46 7.39 2.81
CA GLY A 126 -18.27 6.24 2.38
C GLY A 126 -18.67 6.24 0.90
N VAL A 127 -18.45 7.33 0.17
CA VAL A 127 -18.85 7.51 -1.24
C VAL A 127 -17.64 7.72 -2.14
N LYS A 128 -16.62 8.41 -1.66
CA LYS A 128 -15.35 8.59 -2.37
C LYS A 128 -14.60 7.27 -2.39
N GLY A 129 -14.35 6.75 -3.57
CA GLY A 129 -13.64 5.48 -3.75
C GLY A 129 -12.46 5.59 -4.66
N ASP A 130 -12.30 6.73 -5.30
CA ASP A 130 -11.27 6.93 -6.29
C ASP A 130 -10.24 7.96 -5.80
N PHE A 131 -9.00 7.75 -6.20
CA PHE A 131 -7.90 8.70 -5.98
C PHE A 131 -8.19 10.08 -6.57
N ASP A 132 -8.86 10.14 -7.72
CA ASP A 132 -9.08 11.38 -8.45
C ASP A 132 -9.85 12.41 -7.64
N ASP A 133 -10.87 11.99 -6.88
CA ASP A 133 -11.64 12.88 -6.01
C ASP A 133 -10.80 13.42 -4.86
N ALA A 134 -10.02 12.56 -4.21
CA ALA A 134 -9.14 12.97 -3.10
C ALA A 134 -7.98 13.86 -3.60
N TYR A 135 -7.45 13.58 -4.78
CA TYR A 135 -6.41 14.40 -5.40
C TYR A 135 -6.90 15.79 -5.76
N ALA A 136 -8.14 15.90 -6.26
CA ALA A 136 -8.76 17.19 -6.53
C ALA A 136 -8.94 18.01 -5.24
N ASP A 137 -9.43 17.41 -4.16
CA ASP A 137 -9.59 18.09 -2.87
C ASP A 137 -8.24 18.47 -2.25
N PHE A 138 -7.25 17.59 -2.36
CA PHE A 138 -5.90 17.86 -1.88
C PHE A 138 -5.24 18.98 -2.69
N GLY A 139 -5.33 18.92 -4.02
CA GLY A 139 -4.81 19.95 -4.92
C GLY A 139 -5.50 21.30 -4.73
N ASN A 140 -6.79 21.32 -4.40
CA ASN A 140 -7.52 22.55 -4.10
C ASN A 140 -7.24 23.12 -2.70
N GLY A 141 -6.39 22.46 -1.90
CA GLY A 141 -6.02 22.92 -0.57
C GLY A 141 -7.12 22.75 0.48
N THR A 142 -8.11 21.88 0.23
CA THR A 142 -9.21 21.60 1.16
C THR A 142 -8.98 20.34 2.00
N LEU A 143 -8.01 19.51 1.63
CA LEU A 143 -7.63 18.28 2.31
C LEU A 143 -6.20 18.37 2.84
N GLY A 144 -6.04 18.11 4.14
CA GLY A 144 -4.77 18.28 4.85
C GLY A 144 -3.78 17.14 4.64
N ALA A 145 -4.29 15.91 4.61
CA ALA A 145 -3.46 14.72 4.44
C ALA A 145 -4.16 13.65 3.60
N VAL A 146 -3.39 12.97 2.77
CA VAL A 146 -3.88 11.87 1.93
C VAL A 146 -2.93 10.68 2.04
N ASN A 147 -3.48 9.49 2.25
CA ASN A 147 -2.66 8.29 2.14
C ASN A 147 -2.42 7.97 0.68
N PHE A 148 -1.18 7.70 0.42
CA PHE A 148 -0.68 7.34 -0.87
C PHE A 148 0.05 6.01 -0.74
N GLY A 149 -0.10 5.10 -1.68
CA GLY A 149 0.62 3.82 -1.65
C GLY A 149 2.12 4.03 -1.83
N PHE A 150 2.77 4.57 -0.82
CA PHE A 150 4.20 4.89 -0.83
C PHE A 150 5.12 3.69 -0.65
N GLY A 151 4.64 2.52 -0.98
CA GLY A 151 5.56 1.46 -1.33
C GLY A 151 6.53 1.89 -2.44
N TYR A 152 6.23 3.03 -3.11
CA TYR A 152 6.95 3.44 -4.32
C TYR A 152 7.26 4.94 -4.28
N PRO A 153 8.50 5.37 -4.08
CA PRO A 153 8.91 6.77 -4.21
C PRO A 153 8.51 7.39 -5.56
N GLY A 154 8.44 6.58 -6.61
CA GLY A 154 7.93 6.99 -7.91
C GLY A 154 6.45 7.42 -7.89
N GLN A 155 5.62 6.85 -7.02
CA GLN A 155 4.22 7.29 -6.90
C GLN A 155 4.09 8.68 -6.28
N PHE A 156 4.96 9.04 -5.34
CA PHE A 156 5.02 10.42 -4.83
C PHE A 156 5.37 11.41 -5.93
N ARG A 157 6.37 11.09 -6.75
CA ARG A 157 6.73 11.90 -7.93
C ARG A 157 5.54 12.04 -8.88
N ASP A 158 4.90 10.92 -9.23
CA ASP A 158 3.78 10.92 -10.18
C ASP A 158 2.60 11.73 -9.63
N PHE A 159 2.32 11.62 -8.34
CA PHE A 159 1.30 12.41 -7.67
C PHE A 159 1.63 13.91 -7.71
N PHE A 160 2.86 14.29 -7.34
CA PHE A 160 3.28 15.68 -7.38
C PHE A 160 3.12 16.27 -8.80
N LYS A 161 3.58 15.54 -9.82
CA LYS A 161 3.55 16.02 -11.20
C LYS A 161 2.15 16.01 -11.82
N SER A 162 1.35 14.99 -11.57
CA SER A 162 0.07 14.83 -12.25
C SER A 162 -1.10 15.51 -11.51
N ALA A 163 -1.03 15.58 -10.18
CA ALA A 163 -2.12 16.14 -9.38
C ALA A 163 -1.76 17.52 -8.82
N TRP A 164 -0.60 17.64 -8.14
CA TRP A 164 -0.26 18.89 -7.48
C TRP A 164 0.13 20.00 -8.45
N LEU A 165 1.09 19.77 -9.35
CA LEU A 165 1.50 20.77 -10.34
C LEU A 165 0.39 21.14 -11.34
N ALA A 166 -0.59 20.28 -11.56
CA ALA A 166 -1.74 20.60 -12.41
C ALA A 166 -2.56 21.79 -11.88
N VAL A 167 -2.59 21.96 -10.56
CA VAL A 167 -3.29 23.04 -9.85
C VAL A 167 -2.34 24.15 -9.43
N HIS A 168 -1.10 23.82 -9.10
CA HIS A 168 -0.05 24.71 -8.61
C HIS A 168 1.19 24.68 -9.52
N PRO A 169 1.14 25.29 -10.72
CA PRO A 169 2.21 25.14 -11.71
C PRO A 169 3.57 25.72 -11.27
N ASP A 170 3.59 26.60 -10.27
CA ASP A 170 4.79 27.22 -9.70
C ASP A 170 5.19 26.57 -8.35
N ALA A 171 4.61 25.43 -8.00
CA ALA A 171 4.85 24.78 -6.72
C ALA A 171 6.28 24.27 -6.57
N SER A 172 6.77 24.31 -5.34
CA SER A 172 8.00 23.67 -4.90
C SER A 172 7.73 22.26 -4.38
N ILE A 173 8.71 21.39 -4.43
CA ILE A 173 8.64 20.07 -3.80
C ILE A 173 8.43 20.15 -2.27
N ASP A 174 8.69 21.33 -1.69
CA ASP A 174 8.52 21.59 -0.25
C ASP A 174 7.09 22.00 0.12
N ASP A 175 6.21 22.19 -0.86
CA ASP A 175 4.78 22.47 -0.61
C ASP A 175 4.05 21.20 -0.13
N LEU A 176 4.68 20.05 -0.27
CA LEU A 176 4.21 18.76 0.27
C LEU A 176 5.20 18.19 1.28
N ALA A 177 4.69 17.69 2.39
CA ALA A 177 5.48 16.92 3.34
C ALA A 177 5.16 15.42 3.21
N VAL A 178 6.20 14.60 3.10
CA VAL A 178 6.07 13.15 3.14
C VAL A 178 6.00 12.73 4.61
N GLY A 179 4.94 12.03 4.99
CA GLY A 179 4.76 11.51 6.33
C GLY A 179 5.68 10.33 6.65
N GLN A 180 5.64 9.92 7.89
CA GLN A 180 6.32 8.72 8.35
C GLN A 180 5.32 7.72 8.91
N ALA A 181 5.73 6.46 9.07
CA ALA A 181 4.93 5.50 9.81
C ALA A 181 4.75 6.01 11.25
N LEU A 182 3.53 5.95 11.73
CA LEU A 182 3.21 6.43 13.07
C LEU A 182 3.61 5.39 14.11
N THR A 183 3.96 5.88 15.29
CA THR A 183 4.20 5.05 16.47
C THR A 183 3.08 5.21 17.49
N SER A 184 2.84 4.15 18.26
CA SER A 184 2.05 4.21 19.50
C SER A 184 2.87 3.59 20.62
N ASN A 185 2.97 4.30 21.76
CA ASN A 185 3.82 3.88 22.88
C ASN A 185 5.27 3.56 22.48
N GLY A 186 5.82 4.27 21.49
CA GLY A 186 7.17 4.10 20.99
C GLY A 186 7.36 2.88 20.08
N SER A 187 6.28 2.24 19.63
CA SER A 187 6.34 1.09 18.72
C SER A 187 5.65 1.39 17.40
N TYR A 188 6.26 0.96 16.30
CA TYR A 188 5.63 0.97 14.98
C TYR A 188 4.64 -0.18 14.83
N GLY A 189 3.61 0.02 14.03
CA GLY A 189 2.81 -1.07 13.49
C GLY A 189 3.68 -1.98 12.62
N LYS A 190 3.43 -3.29 12.70
CA LYS A 190 4.17 -4.27 11.92
C LYS A 190 3.35 -4.71 10.73
N THR A 191 3.98 -4.70 9.56
CA THR A 191 3.52 -5.37 8.36
C THR A 191 4.51 -6.48 8.00
N TYR A 192 4.07 -7.44 7.21
CA TYR A 192 4.84 -8.66 7.00
C TYR A 192 5.03 -8.92 5.51
N SER A 193 6.25 -9.28 5.10
CA SER A 193 6.57 -9.57 3.70
C SER A 193 7.51 -10.77 3.57
N THR A 194 7.23 -11.63 2.60
CA THR A 194 8.13 -12.73 2.24
C THR A 194 9.30 -12.27 1.38
N GLY A 195 9.37 -10.98 1.07
CA GLY A 195 10.35 -10.46 0.12
C GLY A 195 10.08 -10.85 -1.34
N THR A 196 8.98 -11.57 -1.60
CA THR A 196 8.53 -11.93 -2.93
C THR A 196 7.07 -11.52 -3.09
N TRP A 197 6.83 -10.57 -3.95
CA TRP A 197 5.47 -10.22 -4.31
C TRP A 197 5.01 -11.05 -5.50
N ILE A 198 4.02 -11.92 -5.29
CA ILE A 198 3.37 -12.66 -6.37
C ILE A 198 2.05 -11.94 -6.68
N ASN A 199 2.10 -11.01 -7.62
CA ASN A 199 0.92 -10.26 -8.04
C ASN A 199 0.09 -11.00 -9.09
N SER A 200 0.74 -11.83 -9.89
CA SER A 200 0.09 -12.48 -11.02
C SER A 200 0.55 -13.91 -11.19
N HIS A 201 -0.38 -14.78 -11.56
CA HIS A 201 -0.11 -16.18 -11.91
C HIS A 201 -0.42 -16.41 -13.38
N TYR A 202 0.45 -17.12 -14.07
CA TYR A 202 0.24 -17.53 -15.46
C TYR A 202 -0.11 -18.99 -15.50
N PHE A 203 -1.12 -19.31 -16.27
CA PHE A 203 -1.58 -20.66 -16.45
C PHE A 203 -1.47 -21.03 -17.93
N ILE A 204 -0.84 -22.18 -18.21
CA ILE A 204 -0.89 -22.80 -19.52
C ILE A 204 -2.04 -23.81 -19.47
N PRO A 205 -3.16 -23.59 -20.18
CA PRO A 205 -4.27 -24.51 -20.15
C PRO A 205 -3.85 -25.87 -20.74
N THR A 206 -4.40 -26.95 -20.22
CA THR A 206 -4.09 -28.31 -20.70
C THR A 206 -4.49 -28.53 -22.17
N SER A 207 -5.36 -27.68 -22.71
CA SER A 207 -5.73 -27.66 -24.13
C SER A 207 -4.74 -26.91 -25.04
N CYS A 208 -3.67 -26.32 -24.47
CA CYS A 208 -2.66 -25.63 -25.27
C CYS A 208 -1.96 -26.63 -26.20
N ALA A 209 -1.98 -26.35 -27.50
CA ALA A 209 -1.36 -27.23 -28.52
C ALA A 209 0.20 -27.15 -28.50
N TYR A 210 0.76 -26.09 -27.93
CA TYR A 210 2.20 -25.82 -27.95
C TYR A 210 2.71 -25.31 -26.60
N PRO A 211 2.57 -26.06 -25.47
CA PRO A 211 2.97 -25.60 -24.18
C PRO A 211 4.46 -25.24 -24.07
N ASP A 212 5.33 -26.00 -24.72
CA ASP A 212 6.77 -25.74 -24.74
C ASP A 212 7.10 -24.39 -25.38
N ARG A 213 6.36 -24.01 -26.45
CA ARG A 213 6.54 -22.69 -27.07
C ARG A 213 6.10 -21.55 -26.19
N VAL A 214 5.11 -21.77 -25.32
CA VAL A 214 4.72 -20.78 -24.32
C VAL A 214 5.81 -20.64 -23.27
N LEU A 215 6.43 -21.74 -22.85
CA LEU A 215 7.56 -21.68 -21.92
C LEU A 215 8.78 -21.00 -22.53
N ASP A 216 9.14 -21.32 -23.79
CA ASP A 216 10.20 -20.61 -24.54
C ASP A 216 9.95 -19.09 -24.58
N LEU A 217 8.69 -18.69 -24.80
CA LEU A 217 8.30 -17.27 -24.80
C LEU A 217 8.45 -16.64 -23.41
N VAL A 218 8.00 -17.32 -22.36
CA VAL A 218 8.14 -16.84 -20.97
C VAL A 218 9.61 -16.69 -20.61
N GLU A 219 10.45 -17.68 -20.94
CA GLU A 219 11.88 -17.62 -20.71
C GLU A 219 12.53 -16.46 -21.47
N PHE A 220 12.17 -16.27 -22.75
CA PHE A 220 12.65 -15.12 -23.52
C PHE A 220 12.23 -13.80 -22.89
N LEU A 221 10.96 -13.65 -22.54
CA LEU A 221 10.44 -12.41 -21.92
C LEU A 221 11.05 -12.12 -20.54
N ALA A 222 11.46 -13.14 -19.80
CA ALA A 222 12.18 -13.01 -18.55
C ALA A 222 13.68 -12.73 -18.72
N SER A 223 14.22 -12.86 -19.92
CA SER A 223 15.62 -12.55 -20.22
C SER A 223 15.86 -11.04 -20.36
N ASN A 224 17.11 -10.59 -20.20
CA ASN A 224 17.48 -9.19 -20.42
C ASN A 224 17.05 -8.69 -21.82
N ALA A 225 17.19 -9.51 -22.86
CA ALA A 225 16.78 -9.13 -24.20
C ALA A 225 15.25 -9.00 -24.33
N GLY A 226 14.49 -9.87 -23.68
CA GLY A 226 13.03 -9.80 -23.64
C GLY A 226 12.55 -8.59 -22.83
N GLN A 227 13.17 -8.32 -21.70
CA GLN A 227 12.87 -7.15 -20.88
C GLN A 227 13.22 -5.85 -21.63
N ASP A 228 14.36 -5.80 -22.30
CA ASP A 228 14.72 -4.68 -23.16
C ASP A 228 13.67 -4.43 -24.25
N LEU A 229 13.23 -5.48 -24.92
CA LEU A 229 12.18 -5.37 -25.92
C LEU A 229 10.84 -4.91 -25.34
N LEU A 230 10.47 -5.38 -24.14
CA LEU A 230 9.20 -5.03 -23.50
C LEU A 230 9.18 -3.59 -23.00
N HIS A 231 10.27 -3.09 -22.42
CA HIS A 231 10.35 -1.76 -21.85
C HIS A 231 10.76 -0.71 -22.86
N ASN A 232 11.72 -1.01 -23.72
CA ASN A 232 12.32 -0.05 -24.65
C ASN A 232 11.87 -0.24 -26.08
N CYS A 233 11.15 -1.30 -26.39
CA CYS A 233 10.71 -1.64 -27.73
C CYS A 233 11.87 -1.78 -28.75
N VAL A 234 11.56 -1.64 -30.02
CA VAL A 234 12.57 -1.69 -31.09
C VAL A 234 13.26 -0.34 -31.16
N ASN A 235 14.60 -0.36 -31.03
CA ASN A 235 15.41 0.85 -31.13
C ASN A 235 15.20 1.55 -32.49
N GLY A 236 14.96 2.86 -32.43
CA GLY A 236 14.69 3.69 -33.59
C GLY A 236 13.25 3.72 -34.06
N GLU A 237 12.37 2.84 -33.55
CA GLU A 237 10.95 2.84 -33.86
C GLU A 237 10.15 3.62 -32.79
N PHE A 238 10.40 3.34 -31.51
CA PHE A 238 9.68 3.93 -30.40
C PHE A 238 10.58 4.65 -29.40
N ASN A 239 11.80 4.20 -29.30
CA ASN A 239 12.84 4.76 -28.45
C ASN A 239 14.14 4.92 -29.20
N THR A 240 15.01 5.80 -28.70
CA THR A 240 16.37 5.95 -29.18
C THR A 240 17.32 5.63 -28.05
N SER A 241 18.32 4.80 -28.31
CA SER A 241 19.37 4.53 -27.34
C SER A 241 20.16 5.80 -27.05
N VAL A 242 20.28 6.14 -25.78
CA VAL A 242 21.05 7.31 -25.30
C VAL A 242 22.23 6.78 -24.49
N GLY A 243 23.32 6.44 -25.17
CA GLY A 243 24.46 5.78 -24.54
C GLY A 243 24.28 4.27 -24.41
N SER A 244 25.08 3.62 -23.55
CA SER A 244 25.09 2.16 -23.43
C SER A 244 23.93 1.60 -22.63
N ASP A 245 23.33 2.42 -21.74
CA ASP A 245 22.46 1.92 -20.68
C ASP A 245 21.10 2.64 -20.61
N TYR A 246 20.84 3.60 -21.51
CA TYR A 246 19.62 4.42 -21.45
C TYR A 246 18.89 4.49 -22.78
N TRP A 247 17.57 4.58 -22.67
CA TRP A 247 16.64 4.76 -23.75
C TRP A 247 15.87 6.05 -23.60
N SER A 248 15.67 6.77 -24.69
CA SER A 248 14.87 7.98 -24.78
C SER A 248 13.65 7.72 -25.63
N ALA A 249 12.47 8.08 -25.17
CA ALA A 249 11.27 7.97 -25.97
C ALA A 249 11.33 8.88 -27.20
N ILE A 250 10.85 8.38 -28.32
CA ILE A 250 10.66 9.17 -29.54
C ILE A 250 9.35 9.91 -29.40
N ASP A 251 9.40 11.24 -29.50
CA ASP A 251 8.24 12.11 -29.37
C ASP A 251 7.10 11.68 -30.29
N GLY A 252 5.92 11.50 -29.71
CA GLY A 252 4.70 11.17 -30.43
C GLY A 252 4.57 9.71 -30.84
N ALA A 253 5.53 8.82 -30.50
CA ALA A 253 5.49 7.42 -30.93
C ALA A 253 4.26 6.64 -30.44
N TYR A 254 3.69 6.99 -29.26
CA TYR A 254 2.52 6.29 -28.71
C TYR A 254 1.47 7.14 -28.02
N GLY A 255 1.62 8.46 -27.93
CA GLY A 255 0.69 9.29 -27.18
C GLY A 255 0.76 9.10 -25.65
N TYR A 256 1.68 8.30 -25.16
CA TYR A 256 2.02 8.22 -23.75
C TYR A 256 3.18 9.19 -23.52
N GLY A 257 2.88 10.32 -22.88
CA GLY A 257 3.86 11.36 -22.62
C GLY A 257 5.00 10.99 -21.67
N ASP A 258 5.02 9.75 -21.20
CA ASP A 258 6.02 9.21 -20.30
C ASP A 258 7.04 8.26 -20.95
N GLY A 259 7.02 8.15 -22.27
CA GLY A 259 7.98 7.33 -23.01
C GLY A 259 7.81 5.82 -22.87
N ARG A 260 6.71 5.37 -22.29
CA ARG A 260 6.46 3.94 -22.11
C ARG A 260 6.21 3.25 -23.44
N CYS A 261 6.75 2.04 -23.54
CA CYS A 261 6.55 1.18 -24.68
C CYS A 261 5.09 0.75 -24.83
N LYS A 262 4.65 0.53 -26.08
CA LYS A 262 3.35 -0.07 -26.44
C LYS A 262 3.01 -1.35 -25.65
N TYR A 263 4.04 -2.09 -25.28
CA TYR A 263 3.92 -3.37 -24.62
C TYR A 263 4.11 -3.30 -23.10
N VAL A 264 4.05 -2.11 -22.51
CA VAL A 264 4.23 -1.90 -21.06
C VAL A 264 3.34 -2.81 -20.20
N TRP A 265 2.11 -3.09 -20.64
CA TRP A 265 1.24 -4.04 -19.94
C TRP A 265 1.75 -5.47 -19.99
N PHE A 266 2.42 -5.88 -21.07
CA PHE A 266 3.09 -7.16 -21.16
C PHE A 266 4.32 -7.19 -20.25
N SER A 267 5.06 -6.10 -20.18
CA SER A 267 6.17 -5.99 -19.26
C SER A 267 5.71 -6.08 -17.79
N TYR A 268 4.61 -5.44 -17.46
CA TYR A 268 4.00 -5.54 -16.14
C TYR A 268 3.62 -6.97 -15.76
N MET A 269 3.20 -7.76 -16.72
CA MET A 269 2.85 -9.17 -16.52
C MET A 269 4.08 -10.08 -16.30
N PHE A 270 5.23 -9.71 -16.83
CA PHE A 270 6.48 -10.47 -16.71
C PHE A 270 7.54 -9.75 -15.88
N SER A 271 7.21 -8.60 -15.34
CA SER A 271 8.11 -7.72 -14.61
C SER A 271 8.36 -8.14 -13.16
N GLY A 272 8.35 -9.39 -12.92
CA GLY A 272 9.04 -9.85 -11.72
C GLY A 272 10.53 -9.50 -11.78
N VAL A 273 10.96 -8.96 -12.91
CA VAL A 273 12.34 -8.58 -13.17
C VAL A 273 12.32 -7.13 -13.56
N GLU A 274 12.57 -6.26 -12.63
CA GLU A 274 12.72 -4.88 -12.98
C GLU A 274 13.98 -4.73 -13.81
N TYR A 275 13.78 -4.27 -15.01
CA TYR A 275 14.81 -3.99 -16.00
C TYR A 275 15.95 -3.11 -15.45
N TYR A 276 15.67 -2.41 -14.37
CA TYR A 276 16.57 -1.49 -13.70
C TYR A 276 17.25 -2.06 -12.45
N CYS A 277 17.05 -3.33 -12.16
CA CYS A 277 17.67 -3.95 -11.00
C CYS A 277 18.93 -4.71 -11.40
N ASP A 278 20.03 -4.36 -10.80
CA ASP A 278 21.16 -5.28 -10.66
C ASP A 278 20.77 -6.31 -9.58
N PHE A 279 20.29 -7.44 -10.08
CA PHE A 279 19.68 -8.51 -9.27
C PHE A 279 20.58 -9.14 -8.22
N GLU A 280 21.86 -8.95 -8.34
CA GLU A 280 22.80 -9.62 -7.42
C GLU A 280 22.97 -8.86 -6.11
N ASN A 281 22.68 -7.54 -6.05
CA ASN A 281 23.09 -6.74 -4.91
C ASN A 281 22.19 -5.57 -4.50
N GLN A 282 21.07 -5.31 -5.17
CA GLN A 282 20.24 -4.13 -4.87
C GLN A 282 18.85 -4.52 -4.39
N SER A 283 18.38 -3.83 -3.35
CA SER A 283 16.99 -3.89 -2.97
C SER A 283 16.14 -3.20 -4.05
N TRP A 284 14.90 -3.61 -4.20
CA TRP A 284 13.92 -2.96 -5.09
C TRP A 284 13.87 -1.43 -4.86
N TRP A 285 13.98 -0.99 -3.62
CA TRP A 285 14.08 0.42 -3.24
C TRP A 285 15.25 1.14 -3.89
N ASP A 286 16.40 0.51 -3.92
CA ASP A 286 17.58 1.10 -4.53
C ASP A 286 17.42 1.20 -6.04
N ALA A 287 16.79 0.21 -6.67
CA ALA A 287 16.50 0.21 -8.09
C ALA A 287 15.49 1.29 -8.51
N VAL A 288 14.32 1.33 -7.87
CA VAL A 288 13.25 2.30 -8.19
C VAL A 288 13.66 3.74 -7.84
N SER A 289 14.63 3.91 -6.95
CA SER A 289 15.11 5.21 -6.49
C SER A 289 16.49 5.56 -7.03
N HIS A 290 17.05 4.77 -7.92
CA HIS A 290 18.37 5.04 -8.45
C HIS A 290 18.33 6.28 -9.35
N PRO A 291 19.19 7.30 -9.15
CA PRO A 291 19.21 8.49 -9.99
C PRO A 291 19.42 8.19 -11.48
N VAL A 292 20.05 7.06 -11.76
CA VAL A 292 20.32 6.56 -13.11
C VAL A 292 19.05 6.18 -13.84
N ASP A 293 18.03 5.68 -13.13
CA ASP A 293 16.75 5.26 -13.73
C ASP A 293 15.93 6.44 -14.25
N PHE A 294 16.26 7.64 -13.79
CA PHE A 294 15.64 8.90 -14.20
C PHE A 294 16.49 9.72 -15.16
N SER A 295 17.57 9.17 -15.67
CA SER A 295 18.47 9.88 -16.56
C SER A 295 18.07 9.83 -18.04
N ASN A 296 16.95 9.18 -18.38
CA ASN A 296 16.38 9.23 -19.70
C ASN A 296 15.47 10.47 -19.88
N SER A 297 15.01 10.74 -21.09
CA SER A 297 14.35 12.00 -21.46
C SER A 297 13.06 12.36 -20.70
N TRP A 298 12.50 11.42 -19.94
CA TRP A 298 11.30 11.64 -19.12
C TRP A 298 11.61 11.87 -17.63
N ALA A 299 12.88 11.82 -17.25
CA ALA A 299 13.33 12.04 -15.87
C ALA A 299 14.20 13.30 -15.79
N THR A 300 13.83 14.20 -14.93
CA THR A 300 14.51 15.46 -14.67
C THR A 300 15.24 15.43 -13.32
N GLU A 301 16.09 16.43 -13.06
CA GLU A 301 16.67 16.62 -11.73
C GLU A 301 15.58 16.79 -10.65
N GLU A 302 14.43 17.37 -11.02
CA GLU A 302 13.28 17.52 -10.15
C GLU A 302 12.64 16.16 -9.85
N ASP A 303 12.50 15.28 -10.84
CA ASP A 303 12.02 13.90 -10.63
C ASP A 303 12.90 13.13 -9.64
N ALA A 304 14.21 13.25 -9.81
CA ALA A 304 15.17 12.64 -8.89
C ALA A 304 15.05 13.20 -7.47
N ALA A 305 14.85 14.51 -7.33
CA ALA A 305 14.65 15.14 -6.02
C ALA A 305 13.37 14.68 -5.33
N LEU A 306 12.26 14.56 -6.06
CA LEU A 306 10.99 14.04 -5.53
C LEU A 306 11.12 12.60 -5.05
N VAL A 307 11.74 11.75 -5.85
CA VAL A 307 11.99 10.35 -5.47
C VAL A 307 12.88 10.27 -4.24
N SER A 308 13.97 11.06 -4.19
CA SER A 308 14.88 11.10 -3.06
C SER A 308 14.18 11.56 -1.79
N LYS A 309 13.35 12.60 -1.84
CA LYS A 309 12.59 13.11 -0.70
C LYS A 309 11.72 12.01 -0.05
N ALA A 310 10.98 11.27 -0.86
CA ALA A 310 10.16 10.17 -0.37
C ALA A 310 11.01 9.01 0.16
N LYS A 311 12.05 8.60 -0.58
CA LYS A 311 12.96 7.54 -0.19
C LYS A 311 13.66 7.81 1.13
N ASP A 312 14.19 9.02 1.31
CA ASP A 312 14.94 9.38 2.52
C ASP A 312 14.04 9.29 3.76
N THR A 313 12.79 9.74 3.63
CA THR A 313 11.82 9.62 4.72
C THR A 313 11.50 8.15 5.03
N ILE A 314 11.18 7.35 4.03
CA ILE A 314 10.74 5.96 4.18
C ILE A 314 11.89 5.08 4.69
N SER A 315 13.11 5.30 4.22
CA SER A 315 14.30 4.55 4.65
C SER A 315 14.56 4.64 6.16
N GLY A 316 14.08 5.72 6.80
CA GLY A 316 14.26 5.95 8.23
C GLY A 316 13.47 4.97 9.12
N PHE A 317 12.40 4.34 8.61
CA PHE A 317 11.54 3.49 9.42
C PHE A 317 11.14 2.16 8.79
N VAL A 318 11.31 1.99 7.48
CA VAL A 318 10.78 0.82 6.74
C VAL A 318 11.23 -0.51 7.32
N ASN A 319 12.47 -0.63 7.74
CA ASN A 319 13.01 -1.87 8.33
C ASN A 319 12.43 -2.18 9.72
N GLU A 320 11.87 -1.19 10.39
CA GLU A 320 11.18 -1.40 11.67
C GLU A 320 9.72 -1.76 11.47
N VAL A 321 9.11 -1.30 10.40
CA VAL A 321 7.71 -1.55 10.04
C VAL A 321 7.57 -2.89 9.32
N VAL A 322 8.35 -3.12 8.26
CA VAL A 322 8.26 -4.34 7.45
C VAL A 322 9.11 -5.44 8.05
N GLN A 323 8.44 -6.50 8.47
CA GLN A 323 9.08 -7.68 9.05
C GLN A 323 9.19 -8.79 8.02
N PRO A 324 10.36 -9.43 7.88
CA PRO A 324 10.53 -10.52 6.94
C PRO A 324 9.77 -11.77 7.39
N LEU A 325 9.08 -12.39 6.45
CA LEU A 325 8.52 -13.74 6.63
C LEU A 325 9.38 -14.77 5.90
N PRO A 326 9.49 -15.98 6.42
CA PRO A 326 10.11 -17.10 5.71
C PRO A 326 9.45 -17.35 4.35
N ALA A 327 10.23 -17.80 3.36
CA ALA A 327 9.76 -17.98 1.97
C ALA A 327 8.57 -18.95 1.83
N TYR A 328 8.41 -19.91 2.74
CA TYR A 328 7.28 -20.84 2.72
C TYR A 328 5.91 -20.16 2.91
N TYR A 329 5.86 -18.93 3.40
CA TYR A 329 4.60 -18.16 3.46
C TYR A 329 3.97 -17.93 2.10
N ASN A 330 4.75 -17.91 1.02
CA ASN A 330 4.22 -17.87 -0.35
C ASN A 330 3.42 -19.13 -0.72
N MET A 331 3.55 -20.19 0.07
CA MET A 331 2.86 -21.48 -0.13
C MET A 331 1.71 -21.69 0.87
N VAL A 332 1.43 -20.68 1.71
CA VAL A 332 0.28 -20.73 2.61
C VAL A 332 -1.00 -20.61 1.78
N ALA A 333 -1.83 -21.63 1.85
CA ALA A 333 -3.12 -21.67 1.15
C ALA A 333 -4.22 -21.98 2.14
N LEU A 334 -5.19 -21.09 2.23
CA LEU A 334 -6.38 -21.34 3.02
C LEU A 334 -7.30 -22.36 2.32
N PRO A 335 -8.04 -23.18 3.07
CA PRO A 335 -9.03 -24.06 2.50
C PRO A 335 -10.18 -23.26 1.85
N ALA A 336 -10.92 -23.90 0.95
CA ALA A 336 -11.96 -23.21 0.17
C ALA A 336 -13.08 -22.61 1.06
N GLU A 337 -13.38 -23.26 2.18
CA GLU A 337 -14.37 -22.85 3.17
C GLU A 337 -14.04 -21.49 3.79
N ALA A 338 -12.77 -21.13 3.90
CA ALA A 338 -12.33 -19.84 4.42
C ALA A 338 -12.90 -18.66 3.60
N THR A 339 -13.10 -18.84 2.29
CA THR A 339 -13.62 -17.79 1.42
C THR A 339 -15.03 -17.33 1.82
N ASP A 340 -15.90 -18.26 2.18
CA ASP A 340 -17.27 -17.94 2.60
C ASP A 340 -17.26 -17.19 3.94
N ILE A 341 -16.42 -17.61 4.87
CA ILE A 341 -16.26 -16.94 6.16
C ILE A 341 -15.72 -15.50 5.93
N ILE A 342 -14.66 -15.33 5.15
CA ILE A 342 -14.07 -14.02 4.84
C ILE A 342 -15.13 -13.09 4.23
N ASN A 343 -15.94 -13.56 3.31
CA ASN A 343 -16.99 -12.76 2.68
C ASN A 343 -18.08 -12.33 3.69
N GLN A 344 -18.47 -13.20 4.60
CA GLN A 344 -19.42 -12.88 5.65
C GLN A 344 -18.83 -11.85 6.64
N LEU A 345 -17.61 -12.07 7.10
CA LEU A 345 -16.90 -11.13 7.96
C LEU A 345 -16.72 -9.77 7.30
N THR A 346 -16.42 -9.72 6.00
CA THR A 346 -16.31 -8.49 5.23
C THR A 346 -17.62 -7.70 5.23
N THR A 347 -18.74 -8.40 5.01
CA THR A 347 -20.06 -7.79 5.02
C THR A 347 -20.39 -7.20 6.40
N ILE A 348 -20.19 -7.98 7.45
CA ILE A 348 -20.43 -7.56 8.84
C ILE A 348 -19.53 -6.38 9.21
N THR A 349 -18.24 -6.47 8.91
CA THR A 349 -17.29 -5.38 9.22
C THR A 349 -17.69 -4.09 8.55
N ASN A 350 -17.96 -4.12 7.24
CA ASN A 350 -18.32 -2.92 6.50
C ASN A 350 -19.63 -2.31 7.02
N GLU A 351 -20.61 -3.14 7.32
CA GLU A 351 -21.91 -2.69 7.83
C GLU A 351 -21.77 -2.02 9.20
N TYR A 352 -21.10 -2.65 10.15
CA TYR A 352 -20.97 -2.09 11.51
C TYR A 352 -20.02 -0.91 11.56
N LEU A 353 -18.82 -1.00 10.95
CA LEU A 353 -17.86 0.11 11.01
C LEU A 353 -18.38 1.37 10.32
N THR A 354 -19.10 1.23 9.21
CA THR A 354 -19.74 2.38 8.54
C THR A 354 -20.75 3.07 9.46
N GLN A 355 -21.59 2.29 10.17
CA GLN A 355 -22.58 2.84 11.08
C GLN A 355 -21.95 3.43 12.35
N PHE A 356 -20.90 2.84 12.86
CA PHE A 356 -20.14 3.35 14.01
C PHE A 356 -19.45 4.67 13.68
N ILE A 357 -18.70 4.72 12.58
CA ILE A 357 -17.98 5.91 12.14
C ILE A 357 -18.97 7.03 11.80
N GLY A 358 -20.06 6.70 11.11
CA GLY A 358 -21.12 7.66 10.76
C GLY A 358 -22.02 8.08 11.93
N GLY A 359 -21.79 7.54 13.14
CA GLY A 359 -22.57 7.88 14.35
C GLY A 359 -24.01 7.39 14.33
N GLN A 360 -24.34 6.42 13.46
CA GLN A 360 -25.68 5.83 13.37
C GLN A 360 -25.92 4.78 14.46
N LEU A 361 -24.86 4.11 14.90
CA LEU A 361 -24.86 3.22 16.05
C LEU A 361 -23.93 3.75 17.14
N ASP A 362 -24.39 3.66 18.39
CA ASP A 362 -23.53 3.90 19.55
C ASP A 362 -22.54 2.75 19.72
N ILE A 363 -21.25 3.08 19.69
CA ILE A 363 -20.17 2.08 19.72
C ILE A 363 -20.20 1.30 21.04
N ASP A 364 -20.38 1.98 22.18
CA ASP A 364 -20.35 1.31 23.47
C ASP A 364 -21.53 0.39 23.68
N ALA A 365 -22.70 0.77 23.22
CA ALA A 365 -23.90 -0.02 23.32
C ALA A 365 -23.94 -1.23 22.37
N SER A 366 -23.38 -1.08 21.15
CA SER A 366 -23.55 -2.05 20.05
C SER A 366 -22.29 -2.84 19.72
N TRP A 367 -21.14 -2.57 20.37
CA TRP A 367 -19.91 -3.31 20.11
C TRP A 367 -20.04 -4.80 20.42
N GLY A 368 -20.80 -5.15 21.45
CA GLY A 368 -21.07 -6.54 21.80
C GLY A 368 -21.87 -7.28 20.71
N ASP A 369 -22.81 -6.60 20.07
CA ASP A 369 -23.59 -7.18 18.95
C ASP A 369 -22.70 -7.38 17.72
N TYR A 370 -21.81 -6.44 17.42
CA TYR A 370 -20.80 -6.58 16.37
C TYR A 370 -19.89 -7.78 16.64
N ALA A 371 -19.32 -7.87 17.83
CA ALA A 371 -18.46 -8.99 18.19
C ALA A 371 -19.18 -10.34 18.12
N ALA A 372 -20.43 -10.41 18.62
CA ALA A 372 -21.23 -11.63 18.53
C ALA A 372 -21.55 -12.03 17.09
N ALA A 373 -21.88 -11.06 16.22
CA ALA A 373 -22.12 -11.34 14.80
C ALA A 373 -20.83 -11.83 14.09
N TYR A 374 -19.70 -11.22 14.42
CA TYR A 374 -18.39 -11.56 13.88
C TYR A 374 -17.97 -12.99 14.27
N GLU A 375 -18.12 -13.35 15.52
CA GLU A 375 -17.86 -14.71 16.01
C GLU A 375 -18.82 -15.74 15.40
N ALA A 376 -20.12 -15.41 15.31
CA ALA A 376 -21.11 -16.28 14.68
C ALA A 376 -20.85 -16.53 13.20
N ALA A 377 -20.17 -15.63 12.52
CA ALA A 377 -19.75 -15.77 11.12
C ALA A 377 -18.49 -16.64 10.95
N GLY A 378 -17.88 -17.14 12.04
CA GLY A 378 -16.78 -18.10 11.99
C GLY A 378 -15.39 -17.49 12.18
N ALA A 379 -15.25 -16.36 12.85
CA ALA A 379 -13.97 -15.69 13.07
C ALA A 379 -12.93 -16.61 13.75
N ALA A 380 -13.31 -17.32 14.81
CA ALA A 380 -12.43 -18.27 15.50
C ALA A 380 -12.06 -19.48 14.62
N GLU A 381 -12.98 -19.94 13.78
CA GLU A 381 -12.71 -21.00 12.81
C GLU A 381 -11.70 -20.55 11.76
N LEU A 382 -11.85 -19.32 11.22
CA LEU A 382 -10.91 -18.72 10.27
C LEU A 382 -9.51 -18.52 10.89
N GLU A 383 -9.44 -18.09 12.15
CA GLU A 383 -8.18 -17.98 12.89
C GLU A 383 -7.46 -19.34 12.97
N THR A 384 -8.20 -20.39 13.26
CA THR A 384 -7.66 -21.75 13.27
C THR A 384 -7.16 -22.17 11.89
N MET A 385 -7.96 -21.95 10.84
CA MET A 385 -7.58 -22.25 9.45
C MET A 385 -6.31 -21.53 9.01
N ILE A 386 -6.14 -20.27 9.40
CA ILE A 386 -4.94 -19.49 9.10
C ILE A 386 -3.71 -20.12 9.76
N ASN A 387 -3.77 -20.42 11.05
CA ASN A 387 -2.65 -20.99 11.78
C ASN A 387 -2.31 -22.41 11.30
N ASP A 388 -3.30 -23.24 11.00
CA ASP A 388 -3.10 -24.60 10.45
C ASP A 388 -2.47 -24.55 9.04
N ALA A 389 -2.87 -23.59 8.20
CA ALA A 389 -2.29 -23.39 6.87
C ALA A 389 -0.82 -22.98 6.96
N VAL A 390 -0.48 -22.07 7.88
CA VAL A 390 0.91 -21.67 8.15
C VAL A 390 1.74 -22.84 8.65
N ALA A 391 1.23 -23.60 9.64
CA ALA A 391 1.91 -24.76 10.17
C ALA A 391 2.14 -25.86 9.11
N THR A 392 1.16 -26.06 8.23
CA THR A 392 1.25 -26.99 7.09
C THR A 392 2.32 -26.56 6.10
N ALA A 393 2.32 -25.27 5.71
CA ALA A 393 3.32 -24.73 4.80
C ALA A 393 4.73 -24.80 5.41
N ARG A 394 4.89 -24.46 6.69
CA ARG A 394 6.15 -24.59 7.42
C ARG A 394 6.65 -26.04 7.42
N THR A 395 5.82 -27.00 7.71
CA THR A 395 6.19 -28.42 7.76
C THR A 395 6.59 -28.96 6.38
N THR A 396 5.90 -28.49 5.34
CA THR A 396 6.07 -29.01 3.98
C THR A 396 7.23 -28.37 3.23
N TYR A 397 7.44 -27.06 3.44
CA TYR A 397 8.34 -26.25 2.62
C TYR A 397 9.40 -25.49 3.44
N GLY A 398 9.36 -25.55 4.75
CA GLY A 398 10.24 -24.78 5.64
C GLY A 398 11.58 -25.45 5.99
N GLY A 399 11.92 -26.57 5.35
CA GLY A 399 13.14 -27.35 5.62
C GLY A 399 14.37 -26.88 4.87
#